data_67586ca471102e0093d9ea63ae353fa0
#
_entry.id   67586ca471102e0093d9ea63ae353fa0
#
_cell.length_a   1.000
_cell.length_b   1.000
_cell.length_c   1.000
_cell.angle_alpha   90.00
_cell.angle_beta   90.00
_cell.angle_gamma   90.00
#
_symmetry.space_group_name_H-M   'P 1'
#
loop_
_entity.id
_entity.type
_entity.pdbx_description
1 polymer ?
#
loop_
_entity_poly.entity_id
_entity_poly.type
_entity_poly.pdbx_seq_one_letter_code
_entity_poly.pdbx_strand_id
1 'polypeptide(L)'
;MPGTGRRALLELLEELPITVKVLGNWEDSLWRAMRGMLDETRPSHRYLMRQCQYILEEITPQEIEDMQKMPMQVHREIAGLKIGITHHLPDKNWGRELIHIGEQKDFDRLVTNPSCDIAVYGHIHQQFFRYGTGGELIINPGSIGQPFFLEKNLRKDLRAMYTILEFDQ
;
A
#
# COMPACT_ATOMS: atom_id res chain seq x y z
N MET A 1 4.76 3.68 -4.56
CA MET A 1 5.37 4.87 -5.19
C MET A 1 6.87 4.90 -4.88
N PRO A 2 7.74 5.27 -5.84
CA PRO A 2 9.20 5.29 -5.62
C PRO A 2 9.67 6.31 -4.57
N GLY A 3 8.84 7.27 -4.18
CA GLY A 3 9.17 8.24 -3.13
C GLY A 3 10.50 8.93 -3.38
N THR A 4 11.32 9.07 -2.34
CA THR A 4 12.66 9.67 -2.44
C THR A 4 13.68 8.76 -3.14
N GLY A 5 13.39 7.47 -3.31
CA GLY A 5 14.26 6.52 -4.02
C GLY A 5 14.19 6.65 -5.54
N ARG A 6 13.11 7.24 -6.08
CA ARG A 6 12.92 7.50 -7.53
C ARG A 6 13.41 6.35 -8.42
N ARG A 7 14.28 6.64 -9.39
CA ARG A 7 14.85 5.67 -10.35
C ARG A 7 15.55 4.50 -9.66
N ALA A 8 16.41 4.76 -8.69
CA ALA A 8 17.18 3.71 -8.00
C ALA A 8 16.27 2.69 -7.30
N LEU A 9 15.12 3.12 -6.75
CA LEU A 9 14.16 2.18 -6.17
C LEU A 9 13.46 1.35 -7.24
N LEU A 10 13.09 1.92 -8.38
CA LEU A 10 12.46 1.16 -9.47
C LEU A 10 13.40 0.08 -10.00
N GLU A 11 14.67 0.43 -10.24
CA GLU A 11 15.71 -0.51 -10.68
C GLU A 11 15.89 -1.65 -9.67
N LEU A 12 15.99 -1.35 -8.38
CA LEU A 12 16.05 -2.37 -7.34
C LEU A 12 14.81 -3.28 -7.34
N LEU A 13 13.61 -2.73 -7.56
CA LEU A 13 12.38 -3.52 -7.64
C LEU A 13 12.30 -4.41 -8.89
N GLU A 14 13.04 -4.07 -9.95
CA GLU A 14 13.17 -4.92 -11.16
C GLU A 14 14.15 -6.08 -10.93
N GLU A 15 15.19 -5.87 -10.13
CA GLU A 15 16.17 -6.92 -9.77
C GLU A 15 15.59 -7.96 -8.79
N LEU A 16 14.58 -7.59 -7.99
CA LEU A 16 13.95 -8.47 -7.02
C LEU A 16 12.89 -9.39 -7.67
N PRO A 17 12.74 -10.63 -7.21
CA PRO A 17 11.73 -11.57 -7.72
C PRO A 17 10.32 -11.21 -7.25
N ILE A 18 9.88 -9.99 -7.48
CA ILE A 18 8.57 -9.50 -7.05
C ILE A 18 7.49 -10.07 -7.99
N THR A 19 6.59 -10.87 -7.45
CA THR A 19 5.50 -11.52 -8.20
C THR A 19 4.15 -10.80 -8.08
N VAL A 20 3.99 -9.91 -7.09
CA VAL A 20 2.74 -9.17 -6.86
C VAL A 20 3.02 -7.70 -6.57
N LYS A 21 2.32 -6.84 -7.32
CA LYS A 21 2.26 -5.39 -7.08
C LYS A 21 0.79 -4.98 -7.12
N VAL A 22 0.37 -4.11 -6.21
CA VAL A 22 -0.99 -3.54 -6.16
C VAL A 22 -0.94 -2.02 -6.17
N LEU A 23 -1.96 -1.40 -6.73
CA LEU A 23 -2.10 0.05 -6.80
C LEU A 23 -2.31 0.65 -5.41
N GLY A 24 -1.41 1.54 -5.00
CA GLY A 24 -1.54 2.31 -3.78
C GLY A 24 -2.15 3.69 -4.01
N ASN A 25 -2.52 4.37 -2.93
CA ASN A 25 -3.07 5.73 -2.99
C ASN A 25 -2.05 6.78 -3.47
N TRP A 26 -0.76 6.51 -3.33
CA TRP A 26 0.29 7.42 -3.81
C TRP A 26 0.49 7.33 -5.31
N GLU A 27 0.42 6.13 -5.91
CA GLU A 27 0.44 5.95 -7.36
C GLU A 27 -0.72 6.70 -8.01
N ASP A 28 -1.94 6.54 -7.46
CA ASP A 28 -3.12 7.27 -7.92
C ASP A 28 -2.97 8.78 -7.77
N SER A 29 -2.47 9.26 -6.62
CA SER A 29 -2.25 10.67 -6.35
C SER A 29 -1.20 11.29 -7.28
N LEU A 30 -0.12 10.56 -7.57
CA LEU A 30 0.94 10.98 -8.49
C LEU A 30 0.40 11.11 -9.92
N TRP A 31 -0.34 10.12 -10.39
CA TRP A 31 -0.98 10.14 -11.70
C TRP A 31 -1.94 11.33 -11.84
N ARG A 32 -2.78 11.57 -10.80
CA ARG A 32 -3.69 12.72 -10.79
C ARG A 32 -2.97 14.06 -10.78
N ALA A 33 -1.85 14.17 -10.04
CA ALA A 33 -1.00 15.37 -10.02
C ALA A 33 -0.41 15.64 -11.40
N MET A 34 0.14 14.62 -12.05
CA MET A 34 0.70 14.71 -13.41
C MET A 34 -0.34 15.17 -14.44
N ARG A 35 -1.60 14.77 -14.26
CA ARG A 35 -2.72 15.13 -15.15
C ARG A 35 -3.40 16.47 -14.81
N GLY A 36 -2.87 17.22 -13.82
CA GLY A 36 -3.46 18.49 -13.39
C GLY A 36 -4.85 18.34 -12.74
N MET A 37 -5.18 17.17 -12.19
CA MET A 37 -6.48 16.86 -11.59
C MET A 37 -6.57 17.22 -10.09
N LEU A 38 -5.58 17.90 -9.55
CA LEU A 38 -5.51 18.30 -8.15
C LEU A 38 -5.86 19.79 -8.00
N ASP A 39 -6.61 20.10 -6.95
CA ASP A 39 -7.00 21.46 -6.58
C ASP A 39 -5.83 22.17 -5.86
N GLU A 40 -5.22 23.16 -6.52
CA GLU A 40 -4.07 23.90 -5.99
C GLU A 40 -4.38 24.76 -4.75
N THR A 41 -5.65 25.03 -4.47
CA THR A 41 -6.04 25.79 -3.28
C THR A 41 -5.84 24.98 -1.99
N ARG A 42 -5.80 23.64 -2.08
CA ARG A 42 -5.64 22.73 -0.95
C ARG A 42 -4.16 22.47 -0.64
N PRO A 43 -3.70 22.71 0.61
CA PRO A 43 -2.29 22.49 0.99
C PRO A 43 -1.77 21.08 0.73
N SER A 44 -2.62 20.05 0.97
CA SER A 44 -2.27 18.64 0.70
C SER A 44 -2.05 18.38 -0.79
N HIS A 45 -2.84 18.98 -1.67
CA HIS A 45 -2.68 18.82 -3.11
C HIS A 45 -1.43 19.53 -3.62
N ARG A 46 -1.11 20.73 -3.11
CA ARG A 46 0.17 21.40 -3.42
C ARG A 46 1.38 20.55 -3.01
N TYR A 47 1.29 19.89 -1.85
CA TYR A 47 2.34 18.96 -1.43
C TYR A 47 2.49 17.79 -2.43
N LEU A 48 1.39 17.15 -2.82
CA LEU A 48 1.39 16.08 -3.83
C LEU A 48 1.95 16.53 -5.18
N MET A 49 1.60 17.73 -5.63
CA MET A 49 2.12 18.30 -6.89
C MET A 49 3.65 18.51 -6.83
N ARG A 50 4.17 19.02 -5.71
CA ARG A 50 5.63 19.15 -5.52
C ARG A 50 6.32 17.79 -5.50
N GLN A 51 5.71 16.78 -4.87
CA GLN A 51 6.23 15.41 -4.89
C GLN A 51 6.22 14.84 -6.32
N CYS A 52 5.16 15.11 -7.08
CA CYS A 52 5.08 14.71 -8.48
C CYS A 52 6.21 15.34 -9.31
N GLN A 53 6.42 16.65 -9.19
CA GLN A 53 7.50 17.35 -9.90
C GLN A 53 8.86 16.74 -9.57
N TYR A 54 9.14 16.50 -8.29
CA TYR A 54 10.39 15.88 -7.85
C TYR A 54 10.57 14.46 -8.42
N ILE A 55 9.52 13.68 -8.51
CA ILE A 55 9.59 12.32 -9.06
C ILE A 55 9.81 12.34 -10.57
N LEU A 56 9.15 13.25 -11.29
CA LEU A 56 9.27 13.40 -12.74
C LEU A 56 10.68 13.85 -13.22
N GLU A 57 11.56 14.25 -12.32
CA GLU A 57 12.97 14.50 -12.68
C GLU A 57 13.71 13.23 -13.14
N GLU A 58 13.27 12.06 -12.70
CA GLU A 58 13.92 10.78 -13.02
C GLU A 58 12.94 9.69 -13.52
N ILE A 59 11.66 9.83 -13.21
CA ILE A 59 10.60 8.89 -13.60
C ILE A 59 9.83 9.48 -14.76
N THR A 60 9.66 8.73 -15.82
CA THR A 60 8.95 9.19 -17.02
C THR A 60 7.43 9.22 -16.81
N PRO A 61 6.69 10.07 -17.53
CA PRO A 61 5.22 10.02 -17.54
C PRO A 61 4.64 8.64 -17.89
N GLN A 62 5.29 7.90 -18.79
CA GLN A 62 4.86 6.56 -19.18
C GLN A 62 4.95 5.58 -18.01
N GLU A 63 6.01 5.63 -17.22
CA GLU A 63 6.15 4.78 -16.03
C GLU A 63 5.07 5.08 -14.98
N ILE A 64 4.67 6.36 -14.82
CA ILE A 64 3.55 6.73 -13.94
C ILE A 64 2.21 6.17 -14.48
N GLU A 65 1.98 6.24 -15.79
CA GLU A 65 0.80 5.62 -16.42
C GLU A 65 0.79 4.10 -16.23
N ASP A 66 1.94 3.46 -16.29
CA ASP A 66 2.05 2.01 -16.08
C ASP A 66 1.81 1.62 -14.62
N MET A 67 2.28 2.42 -13.67
CA MET A 67 1.94 2.24 -12.25
C MET A 67 0.43 2.33 -11.99
N GLN A 68 -0.29 3.24 -12.68
CA GLN A 68 -1.73 3.40 -12.55
C GLN A 68 -2.52 2.17 -13.03
N LYS A 69 -1.94 1.36 -13.91
CA LYS A 69 -2.56 0.12 -14.41
C LYS A 69 -2.45 -1.07 -13.44
N MET A 70 -1.70 -0.92 -12.35
CA MET A 70 -1.60 -1.98 -11.35
C MET A 70 -2.98 -2.35 -10.78
N PRO A 71 -3.25 -3.62 -10.50
CA PRO A 71 -4.53 -4.05 -9.95
C PRO A 71 -4.75 -3.49 -8.53
N MET A 72 -5.99 -3.22 -8.18
CA MET A 72 -6.39 -2.81 -6.83
C MET A 72 -6.21 -3.94 -5.82
N GLN A 73 -6.41 -5.19 -6.27
CA GLN A 73 -6.25 -6.39 -5.47
C GLN A 73 -5.72 -7.55 -6.31
N VAL A 74 -5.03 -8.45 -5.65
CA VAL A 74 -4.52 -9.70 -6.24
C VAL A 74 -4.86 -10.85 -5.29
N HIS A 75 -5.23 -12.00 -5.84
CA HIS A 75 -5.43 -13.24 -5.09
C HIS A 75 -4.40 -14.27 -5.52
N ARG A 76 -3.90 -15.04 -4.56
CA ARG A 76 -2.97 -16.15 -4.75
C ARG A 76 -3.40 -17.32 -3.88
N GLU A 77 -3.07 -18.51 -4.32
CA GLU A 77 -3.15 -19.70 -3.51
C GLU A 77 -1.73 -20.22 -3.25
N ILE A 78 -1.37 -20.37 -1.99
CA ILE A 78 -0.04 -20.82 -1.55
C ILE A 78 -0.26 -21.85 -0.45
N ALA A 79 0.30 -23.04 -0.61
CA ALA A 79 0.15 -24.15 0.32
C ALA A 79 -1.33 -24.47 0.68
N GLY A 80 -2.24 -24.34 -0.29
CA GLY A 80 -3.68 -24.57 -0.11
C GLY A 80 -4.43 -23.44 0.57
N LEU A 81 -3.76 -22.35 0.97
CA LEU A 81 -4.38 -21.17 1.57
C LEU A 81 -4.61 -20.08 0.52
N LYS A 82 -5.78 -19.46 0.55
CA LYS A 82 -6.15 -18.34 -0.29
C LYS A 82 -5.69 -17.02 0.35
N ILE A 83 -4.84 -16.29 -0.36
CA ILE A 83 -4.24 -15.04 0.11
C ILE A 83 -4.77 -13.88 -0.74
N GLY A 84 -5.46 -12.94 -0.10
CA GLY A 84 -5.87 -11.67 -0.70
C GLY A 84 -4.85 -10.57 -0.41
N ILE A 85 -4.44 -9.81 -1.44
CA ILE A 85 -3.45 -8.73 -1.31
C ILE A 85 -4.06 -7.45 -1.88
N THR A 86 -4.08 -6.38 -1.08
CA THR A 86 -4.62 -5.07 -1.48
C THR A 86 -3.85 -3.95 -0.79
N HIS A 87 -3.93 -2.71 -1.31
CA HIS A 87 -3.34 -1.58 -0.61
C HIS A 87 -4.21 -1.10 0.56
N HIS A 88 -5.53 -1.03 0.37
CA HIS A 88 -6.51 -0.64 1.39
C HIS A 88 -7.72 -1.57 1.29
N LEU A 89 -8.91 -1.07 1.00
CA LEU A 89 -10.07 -1.91 0.72
C LEU A 89 -10.06 -2.43 -0.72
N PRO A 90 -10.75 -3.53 -1.04
CA PRO A 90 -10.78 -4.07 -2.39
C PRO A 90 -11.30 -3.09 -3.46
N ASP A 91 -12.16 -2.17 -3.08
CA ASP A 91 -12.83 -1.19 -3.94
C ASP A 91 -12.26 0.23 -3.85
N LYS A 92 -11.31 0.48 -2.94
CA LYS A 92 -10.62 1.78 -2.85
C LYS A 92 -9.24 1.67 -2.20
N ASN A 93 -8.29 2.47 -2.68
CA ASN A 93 -6.91 2.43 -2.24
C ASN A 93 -6.52 3.45 -1.16
N TRP A 94 -7.51 4.15 -0.59
CA TRP A 94 -7.29 5.15 0.47
C TRP A 94 -8.47 5.22 1.42
N GLY A 95 -8.24 5.70 2.66
CA GLY A 95 -9.29 5.86 3.65
C GLY A 95 -8.75 5.76 5.08
N ARG A 96 -9.66 5.71 6.04
CA ARG A 96 -9.35 5.56 7.48
C ARG A 96 -10.01 4.32 8.09
N GLU A 97 -10.64 3.49 7.31
CA GLU A 97 -11.41 2.33 7.75
C GLU A 97 -10.52 1.28 8.40
N LEU A 98 -9.35 1.05 7.83
CA LEU A 98 -8.45 -0.04 8.23
C LEU A 98 -7.32 0.42 9.19
N ILE A 99 -7.54 1.49 9.96
CA ILE A 99 -6.63 1.85 11.06
C ILE A 99 -6.81 0.85 12.23
N HIS A 100 -5.78 0.71 13.08
CA HIS A 100 -5.78 -0.31 14.15
C HIS A 100 -6.98 -0.25 15.12
N ILE A 101 -7.63 0.91 15.26
CA ILE A 101 -8.88 1.09 16.03
C ILE A 101 -10.14 1.07 15.15
N GLY A 102 -10.01 0.70 13.87
CA GLY A 102 -11.13 0.59 12.92
C GLY A 102 -12.13 -0.49 13.30
N GLU A 103 -13.35 -0.37 12.78
CA GLU A 103 -14.43 -1.30 13.08
C GLU A 103 -14.17 -2.68 12.43
N GLN A 104 -14.55 -3.76 13.14
CA GLN A 104 -14.37 -5.13 12.66
C GLN A 104 -14.99 -5.35 11.28
N LYS A 105 -16.18 -4.82 11.03
CA LYS A 105 -16.88 -4.94 9.74
C LYS A 105 -16.06 -4.45 8.55
N ASP A 106 -15.20 -3.44 8.74
CA ASP A 106 -14.36 -2.91 7.66
C ASP A 106 -13.20 -3.86 7.35
N PHE A 107 -12.64 -4.49 8.37
CA PHE A 107 -11.61 -5.51 8.19
C PHE A 107 -12.16 -6.78 7.55
N ASP A 108 -13.37 -7.19 7.92
CA ASP A 108 -14.03 -8.36 7.33
C ASP A 108 -14.23 -8.23 5.81
N ARG A 109 -14.31 -7.01 5.27
CA ARG A 109 -14.36 -6.76 3.82
C ARG A 109 -13.11 -7.23 3.08
N LEU A 110 -11.98 -7.33 3.76
CA LEU A 110 -10.72 -7.81 3.17
C LEU A 110 -10.74 -9.33 2.92
N VAL A 111 -11.58 -10.06 3.64
CA VAL A 111 -11.58 -11.54 3.64
C VAL A 111 -12.86 -12.15 3.10
N THR A 112 -13.91 -11.36 2.84
CA THR A 112 -15.24 -11.88 2.48
C THR A 112 -15.54 -11.89 0.99
N ASN A 113 -14.97 -11.00 0.17
CA ASN A 113 -15.32 -10.89 -1.25
C ASN A 113 -14.14 -10.51 -2.16
N PRO A 114 -13.53 -11.47 -2.86
CA PRO A 114 -13.72 -12.92 -2.69
C PRO A 114 -13.14 -13.42 -1.36
N SER A 115 -13.64 -14.54 -0.86
CA SER A 115 -13.17 -15.11 0.41
C SER A 115 -11.71 -15.52 0.33
N CYS A 116 -10.94 -15.19 1.37
CA CYS A 116 -9.56 -15.62 1.54
C CYS A 116 -9.28 -16.00 2.99
N ASP A 117 -8.28 -16.84 3.20
CA ASP A 117 -7.84 -17.29 4.53
C ASP A 117 -6.91 -16.28 5.19
N ILE A 118 -6.15 -15.55 4.35
CA ILE A 118 -5.20 -14.52 4.77
C ILE A 118 -5.42 -13.28 3.90
N ALA A 119 -5.59 -12.12 4.52
CA ALA A 119 -5.57 -10.82 3.84
C ALA A 119 -4.32 -10.02 4.22
N VAL A 120 -3.59 -9.53 3.22
CA VAL A 120 -2.46 -8.62 3.41
C VAL A 120 -2.84 -7.26 2.85
N TYR A 121 -2.73 -6.21 3.66
CA TYR A 121 -3.03 -4.84 3.23
C TYR A 121 -1.95 -3.85 3.69
N GLY A 122 -1.81 -2.72 3.02
CA GLY A 122 -0.83 -1.69 3.32
C GLY A 122 -1.44 -0.44 3.96
N HIS A 123 -1.18 0.72 3.38
CA HIS A 123 -1.79 2.03 3.59
C HIS A 123 -1.48 2.73 4.93
N ILE A 124 -1.68 2.05 6.05
CA ILE A 124 -1.54 2.68 7.37
C ILE A 124 -0.09 2.79 7.86
N HIS A 125 0.87 2.18 7.16
CA HIS A 125 2.30 2.20 7.49
C HIS A 125 2.64 1.71 8.90
N GLN A 126 1.74 0.97 9.54
CA GLN A 126 1.91 0.42 10.88
C GLN A 126 1.82 -1.10 10.81
N GLN A 127 2.83 -1.77 11.34
CA GLN A 127 2.84 -3.22 11.41
C GLN A 127 1.82 -3.70 12.42
N PHE A 128 0.93 -4.59 11.99
CA PHE A 128 -0.16 -5.03 12.84
C PHE A 128 -0.85 -6.26 12.23
N PHE A 129 -1.47 -7.08 13.07
CA PHE A 129 -2.34 -8.17 12.65
C PHE A 129 -3.60 -8.26 13.51
N ARG A 130 -4.64 -8.84 12.97
CA ARG A 130 -5.88 -9.18 13.65
C ARG A 130 -6.57 -10.34 12.95
N TYR A 131 -7.65 -10.85 13.55
CA TYR A 131 -8.50 -11.87 12.93
C TYR A 131 -9.79 -11.25 12.41
N GLY A 132 -10.26 -11.75 11.27
CA GLY A 132 -11.61 -11.55 10.76
C GLY A 132 -12.64 -12.25 11.66
N THR A 133 -13.92 -11.93 11.45
CA THR A 133 -15.01 -12.54 12.23
C THR A 133 -15.10 -14.07 12.01
N GLY A 134 -14.69 -14.57 10.86
CA GLY A 134 -14.62 -16.00 10.53
C GLY A 134 -13.31 -16.69 10.96
N GLY A 135 -12.37 -15.96 11.56
CA GLY A 135 -11.08 -16.50 12.00
C GLY A 135 -9.94 -16.33 10.97
N GLU A 136 -10.18 -15.65 9.86
CA GLU A 136 -9.20 -15.34 8.84
C GLU A 136 -8.09 -14.43 9.42
N LEU A 137 -6.86 -14.57 8.91
CA LEU A 137 -5.74 -13.74 9.34
C LEU A 137 -5.65 -12.47 8.49
N ILE A 138 -5.64 -11.30 9.12
CA ILE A 138 -5.50 -10.00 8.45
C ILE A 138 -4.21 -9.32 8.92
N ILE A 139 -3.34 -8.98 7.96
CA ILE A 139 -1.97 -8.51 8.24
C ILE A 139 -1.72 -7.17 7.54
N ASN A 140 -1.13 -6.23 8.28
CA ASN A 140 -0.43 -5.09 7.69
C ASN A 140 1.08 -5.24 7.93
N PRO A 141 1.92 -5.33 6.88
CA PRO A 141 3.36 -5.50 7.04
C PRO A 141 4.09 -4.24 7.50
N GLY A 142 3.40 -3.11 7.62
CA GLY A 142 4.01 -1.83 7.92
C GLY A 142 4.52 -1.11 6.66
N SER A 143 5.60 -0.37 6.78
CA SER A 143 6.19 0.39 5.68
C SER A 143 7.71 0.28 5.69
N ILE A 144 8.30 0.07 4.51
CA ILE A 144 9.75 0.06 4.36
C ILE A 144 10.35 1.47 4.48
N GLY A 145 9.69 2.47 3.89
CA GLY A 145 10.28 3.81 3.77
C GLY A 145 9.63 4.90 4.62
N GLN A 146 8.42 4.67 5.13
CA GLN A 146 7.68 5.69 5.87
C GLN A 146 6.84 5.07 7.00
N PRO A 147 7.47 4.56 8.07
CA PRO A 147 6.74 4.04 9.21
C PRO A 147 5.90 5.13 9.86
N PHE A 148 4.72 4.77 10.35
CA PHE A 148 3.79 5.69 11.01
C PHE A 148 3.73 5.42 12.51
N PHE A 149 3.91 6.48 13.33
CA PHE A 149 3.81 6.41 14.79
C PHE A 149 2.69 7.31 15.30
N LEU A 150 1.87 6.76 16.19
CA LEU A 150 0.74 7.47 16.82
C LEU A 150 1.17 8.42 17.93
N GLU A 151 2.33 8.21 18.54
CA GLU A 151 2.78 9.02 19.66
C GLU A 151 3.62 10.22 19.21
N LYS A 152 3.18 11.41 19.56
CA LYS A 152 3.80 12.69 19.20
C LYS A 152 5.26 12.84 19.67
N ASN A 153 5.70 12.04 20.63
CA ASN A 153 6.99 12.17 21.32
C ASN A 153 8.00 11.06 20.97
N LEU A 154 7.65 10.07 20.14
CA LEU A 154 8.59 9.05 19.74
C LEU A 154 9.49 9.58 18.62
N ARG A 155 10.81 9.38 18.78
CA ARG A 155 11.76 9.57 17.69
C ARG A 155 11.28 8.73 16.51
N LYS A 156 11.33 9.30 15.29
CA LYS A 156 11.03 8.54 14.07
C LYS A 156 11.81 7.24 14.10
N ASP A 157 11.10 6.14 14.18
CA ASP A 157 11.71 4.84 13.91
C ASP A 157 11.95 4.78 12.41
N LEU A 158 13.19 4.68 12.01
CA LEU A 158 13.59 4.60 10.60
C LEU A 158 13.79 3.16 10.13
N ARG A 159 13.42 2.17 10.97
CA ARG A 159 13.53 0.77 10.59
C ARG A 159 12.54 0.42 9.48
N ALA A 160 13.02 -0.25 8.45
CA ALA A 160 12.15 -0.86 7.46
C ALA A 160 11.29 -1.96 8.10
N MET A 161 9.99 -1.96 7.80
CA MET A 161 9.05 -2.97 8.29
C MET A 161 8.63 -3.87 7.14
N TYR A 162 8.65 -5.18 7.38
CA TYR A 162 8.16 -6.21 6.45
C TYR A 162 7.64 -7.41 7.25
N THR A 163 6.93 -8.29 6.58
CA THR A 163 6.39 -9.52 7.18
C THR A 163 6.85 -10.72 6.35
N ILE A 164 7.26 -11.78 7.02
CA ILE A 164 7.54 -13.09 6.43
C ILE A 164 6.38 -14.00 6.85
N LEU A 165 5.76 -14.66 5.87
CA LEU A 165 4.79 -15.73 6.09
C LEU A 165 5.46 -17.05 5.69
N GLU A 166 5.57 -17.97 6.64
CA GLU A 166 6.09 -19.32 6.42
C GLU A 166 4.93 -20.31 6.50
N PHE A 167 4.89 -21.24 5.57
CA PHE A 167 3.85 -22.26 5.50
C PHE A 167 4.53 -23.62 5.65
N ASP A 168 4.22 -24.34 6.74
CA ASP A 168 4.63 -25.72 6.91
C ASP A 168 3.79 -26.60 5.95
N GLN A 169 4.48 -27.49 5.24
CA GLN A 169 3.84 -28.45 4.33
C GLN A 169 3.41 -29.71 5.07
#